data_3ef2d9f847e3f28dbe915da726885913
#
_entry.id   3ef2d9f847e3f28dbe915da726885913
#
_cell.length_a   1.000
_cell.length_b   1.000
_cell.length_c   1.000
_cell.angle_alpha   90.00
_cell.angle_beta   90.00
_cell.angle_gamma   90.00
#
_symmetry.space_group_name_H-M   'P 1'
#
loop_
_entity.id
_entity.type
_entity.pdbx_description
1 polymer ?
#
loop_
_entity_poly.entity_id
_entity_poly.type
_entity_poly.pdbx_seq_one_letter_code
_entity_poly.pdbx_strand_id
1 'polypeptide(L)' 'MIMAGSRTATILAIQTISIHGTIMVDVSYQITSEATPRNARLGGEAINGNLVVGASVQVTFVMNVATGMTVGA' A
#
# COMPACT_ATOMS: atom_id res chain seq x y z
N MET A 1 3.74 -9.22 21.94
CA MET A 1 3.85 -7.81 21.47
C MET A 1 3.36 -7.72 20.03
N ILE A 2 2.48 -6.78 19.76
CA ILE A 2 2.02 -6.53 18.40
C ILE A 2 2.98 -5.53 17.76
N MET A 3 3.56 -5.90 16.63
CA MET A 3 4.42 -4.99 15.89
C MET A 3 3.59 -4.30 14.83
N ALA A 4 3.30 -3.03 15.06
CA ALA A 4 2.55 -2.20 14.13
C ALA A 4 3.31 -0.91 13.89
N GLY A 5 3.17 -0.33 12.70
CA GLY A 5 3.83 0.92 12.37
C GLY A 5 3.48 1.41 10.98
N SER A 6 3.95 2.60 10.67
CA SER A 6 3.76 3.22 9.36
C SER A 6 5.11 3.60 8.75
N ARG A 7 5.23 3.45 7.45
CA ARG A 7 6.42 3.83 6.69
C ARG A 7 6.00 4.66 5.49
N THR A 8 6.79 5.67 5.18
CA THR A 8 6.58 6.48 3.98
C THR A 8 7.07 5.73 2.76
N ALA A 9 6.26 5.72 1.71
CA ALA A 9 6.58 5.03 0.47
C ALA A 9 6.11 5.83 -0.75
N THR A 10 6.68 5.50 -1.89
CA THR A 10 6.27 6.05 -3.18
C THR A 10 5.60 4.95 -3.99
N ILE A 11 4.47 5.26 -4.61
CA ILE A 11 3.73 4.30 -5.43
C ILE A 11 4.41 4.16 -6.78
N LEU A 12 4.75 2.92 -7.14
CA LEU A 12 5.42 2.61 -8.40
C LEU A 12 4.46 2.10 -9.47
N ALA A 13 3.48 1.28 -9.09
CA ALA A 13 2.52 0.70 -10.02
C ALA A 13 1.24 0.36 -9.28
N ILE A 14 0.12 0.43 -9.99
CA ILE A 14 -1.20 0.13 -9.45
C ILE A 14 -1.95 -0.71 -10.46
N GLN A 15 -2.57 -1.79 -10.01
CA GLN A 15 -3.42 -2.62 -10.84
C GLN A 15 -4.67 -3.00 -10.05
N THR A 16 -5.83 -2.64 -10.60
CA THR A 16 -7.10 -3.04 -10.03
C THR A 16 -7.48 -4.40 -10.58
N ILE A 17 -7.86 -5.33 -9.69
CA ILE A 17 -8.30 -6.66 -10.07
C ILE A 17 -9.64 -6.97 -9.42
N SER A 18 -10.38 -7.89 -10.03
CA SER A 18 -11.66 -8.37 -9.50
C SER A 18 -11.54 -9.86 -9.24
N ILE A 19 -11.81 -10.26 -8.00
CA ILE A 19 -11.77 -11.66 -7.58
C ILE A 19 -13.15 -11.99 -7.02
N HIS A 20 -13.89 -12.85 -7.72
CA HIS A 20 -15.25 -13.25 -7.33
C HIS A 20 -16.15 -12.04 -7.02
N GLY A 21 -16.07 -11.00 -7.86
CA GLY A 21 -16.86 -9.79 -7.67
C GLY A 21 -16.32 -8.81 -6.65
N THR A 22 -15.23 -9.14 -5.97
CA THR A 22 -14.58 -8.23 -5.02
C THR A 22 -13.46 -7.49 -5.71
N ILE A 23 -13.46 -6.17 -5.61
CA ILE A 23 -12.41 -5.33 -6.18
C ILE A 23 -11.25 -5.24 -5.22
N MET A 24 -10.07 -5.64 -5.70
CA MET A 24 -8.80 -5.54 -4.96
C MET A 24 -7.84 -4.68 -5.77
N VAL A 25 -6.88 -4.09 -5.09
CA VAL A 25 -5.85 -3.28 -5.73
C VAL A 25 -4.49 -3.89 -5.43
N ASP A 26 -3.76 -4.23 -6.49
CA ASP A 26 -2.36 -4.63 -6.39
C ASP A 26 -1.50 -3.39 -6.52
N VAL A 27 -0.68 -3.12 -5.51
CA VAL A 27 0.15 -1.93 -5.45
C VAL A 27 1.61 -2.34 -5.32
N SER A 28 2.45 -1.81 -6.21
CA SER A 28 3.91 -1.87 -6.06
C SER A 28 4.37 -0.54 -5.48
N TYR A 29 5.15 -0.59 -4.43
CA TYR A 29 5.61 0.61 -3.73
C TYR A 29 7.04 0.45 -3.26
N GLN A 30 7.71 1.59 -3.11
CA GLN A 30 9.09 1.65 -2.62
C GLN A 30 9.10 2.42 -1.31
N ILE A 31 9.46 1.74 -0.22
CA ILE A 31 9.67 2.42 1.07
C ILE A 31 10.91 3.30 0.95
N THR A 32 10.80 4.54 1.41
CA THR A 32 11.84 5.55 1.25
C THR A 32 13.21 5.08 1.74
N SER A 33 13.23 4.31 2.82
CA SER A 33 14.48 3.83 3.42
C SER A 33 14.95 2.48 2.87
N GLU A 34 14.24 1.90 1.91
CA GLU A 34 14.58 0.59 1.35
C GLU A 34 14.96 0.68 -0.12
N ALA A 35 15.84 -0.22 -0.55
CA ALA A 35 16.29 -0.27 -1.92
C ALA A 35 15.40 -1.16 -2.80
N THR A 36 14.70 -2.12 -2.21
CA THR A 36 13.91 -3.11 -2.95
C THR A 36 12.44 -2.78 -2.89
N PRO A 37 11.73 -2.71 -4.04
CA PRO A 37 10.29 -2.49 -4.05
C PRO A 37 9.54 -3.64 -3.39
N ARG A 38 8.35 -3.32 -2.86
CA ARG A 38 7.45 -4.31 -2.29
C ARG A 38 6.12 -4.29 -3.03
N ASN A 39 5.34 -5.35 -2.86
CA ASN A 39 4.01 -5.47 -3.42
C ASN A 39 3.01 -5.76 -2.32
N ALA A 40 1.79 -5.22 -2.48
CA ALA A 40 0.70 -5.51 -1.57
C ALA A 40 -0.60 -5.61 -2.35
N ARG A 41 -1.51 -6.48 -1.89
CA ARG A 41 -2.86 -6.57 -2.40
C ARG A 41 -3.81 -6.10 -1.31
N LEU A 42 -4.55 -5.04 -1.59
CA LEU A 42 -5.41 -4.39 -0.61
C LEU A 42 -6.83 -4.25 -1.14
N GLY A 43 -7.81 -4.39 -0.25
CA GLY A 43 -9.17 -4.01 -0.57
C GLY A 43 -9.30 -2.48 -0.62
N GLY A 44 -10.30 -1.98 -1.33
CA GLY A 44 -10.48 -0.54 -1.46
C GLY A 44 -10.67 0.17 -0.12
N GLU A 45 -11.25 -0.51 0.86
CA GLU A 45 -11.48 0.05 2.20
C GLU A 45 -10.18 0.27 2.98
N ALA A 46 -9.09 -0.38 2.58
CA ALA A 46 -7.80 -0.22 3.21
C ALA A 46 -6.99 0.95 2.63
N ILE A 47 -7.51 1.61 1.62
CA ILE A 47 -6.83 2.71 0.93
C ILE A 47 -7.61 4.00 1.20
N ASN A 48 -6.93 4.98 1.79
CA ASN A 48 -7.50 6.31 2.05
C ASN A 48 -6.91 7.32 1.07
N GLY A 49 -7.76 7.93 0.26
CA GLY A 49 -7.36 8.90 -0.75
C GLY A 49 -7.24 8.27 -2.14
N ASN A 50 -6.88 9.09 -3.12
CA ASN A 50 -6.69 8.64 -4.50
C ASN A 50 -5.26 8.16 -4.70
N LEU A 51 -5.12 6.88 -4.93
CA LEU A 51 -3.83 6.26 -5.16
C LEU A 51 -3.44 6.43 -6.62
N VAL A 52 -2.31 7.08 -6.87
CA VAL A 52 -1.76 7.26 -8.22
C VAL A 52 -0.28 6.96 -8.23
N VAL A 53 0.24 6.58 -9.39
CA VAL A 53 1.68 6.33 -9.55
C VAL A 53 2.45 7.62 -9.26
N GLY A 54 3.50 7.51 -8.46
CA GLY A 54 4.32 8.65 -8.05
C GLY A 54 3.85 9.31 -6.76
N ALA A 55 2.68 8.93 -6.24
CA ALA A 55 2.18 9.52 -4.99
C ALA A 55 3.00 9.07 -3.79
N SER A 56 3.13 9.97 -2.82
CA SER A 56 3.70 9.66 -1.51
C SER A 56 2.59 9.19 -0.59
N VAL A 57 2.82 8.06 0.08
CA VAL A 57 1.82 7.45 0.95
C VAL A 57 2.44 7.01 2.26
N GLN A 58 1.59 6.86 3.28
CA GLN A 58 1.94 6.13 4.50
C GLN A 58 1.39 4.73 4.37
N VAL A 59 2.27 3.74 4.43
CA VAL A 59 1.88 2.33 4.43
C VAL A 59 1.85 1.85 5.86
N THR A 60 0.71 1.32 6.27
CA THR A 60 0.55 0.78 7.62
C THR A 60 0.86 -0.71 7.61
N PHE A 61 1.67 -1.14 8.57
CA PHE A 61 2.07 -2.52 8.72
C PHE A 61 1.61 -3.08 10.05
N VAL A 62 1.21 -4.34 10.04
CA VAL A 62 1.01 -5.13 11.24
C VAL A 62 1.79 -6.42 11.05
N MET A 63 2.72 -6.69 11.95
CA MET A 63 3.60 -7.86 11.90
C MET A 63 4.28 -8.00 10.53
N ASN A 64 4.77 -6.88 10.02
CA ASN A 64 5.50 -6.80 8.75
C ASN A 64 4.65 -7.07 7.50
N VAL A 65 3.32 -7.04 7.64
CA VAL A 65 2.38 -7.18 6.53
C VAL A 65 1.69 -5.84 6.30
N ALA A 66 1.68 -5.37 5.06
CA ALA A 66 1.00 -4.13 4.71
C ALA A 66 -0.51 -4.32 4.83
N THR A 67 -1.16 -3.50 5.65
CA THR A 67 -2.59 -3.60 5.93
C THR A 67 -3.39 -2.41 5.41
N GLY A 68 -2.75 -1.32 5.04
CA GLY A 68 -3.43 -0.16 4.52
C GLY A 68 -2.48 0.90 4.00
N MET A 69 -3.02 1.85 3.26
CA MET A 69 -2.27 2.98 2.71
C MET A 69 -3.09 4.26 2.83
N THR A 70 -2.41 5.37 3.18
CA THR A 70 -3.03 6.70 3.22
C THR A 70 -2.22 7.63 2.33
N VAL A 71 -2.90 8.26 1.36
CA VAL A 71 -2.28 9.20 0.44
C VAL A 71 -2.10 10.56 1.10
N GLY A 72 -1.04 11.26 0.74
CA GLY A 72 -0.79 12.61 1.25
C GLY A 72 -0.03 12.63 2.56
N ALA A 73 0.78 11.65 2.77
CA ALA A 73 1.62 11.56 3.96
C ALA A 73 2.65 12.67 4.03
#